data_778c456b93120d35a35cb9f3b7966371
#
_entry.id   778c456b93120d35a35cb9f3b7966371
#
_cell.length_a   1.000
_cell.length_b   1.000
_cell.length_c   1.000
_cell.angle_alpha   90.00
_cell.angle_beta   90.00
_cell.angle_gamma   90.00
#
_symmetry.space_group_name_H-M   'P 1'
#
loop_
_entity.id
_entity.type
_entity.pdbx_description
1 polymer ?
#
loop_
_entity_poly.entity_id
_entity_poly.type
_entity_poly.pdbx_seq_one_letter_code
_entity_poly.pdbx_strand_id
1 'polypeptide(L)'
;MIWAHTIPFKTMTNKILFFFSLVVLASCGTTKSTVVSDENHAKFQQYFYEGEKAKMAGNFEIAINFFNTALKYEQVSAAHYEISKLCSQLPKYEKMGREHIQIAVAMEPTNPWFLKDLGYYQVYSGNVKEGIKSFDLAVKHSSNPVPVLEEYLNVISGYDMNQAGFVLAQLAAIQGDDENIAHRRFELLSAQEKFKEAGAVLEEFEKKNKVEDAYYFHLLEYYREMKLNAEASRWLSHMKEVIPNNGKLLLEESSELAIAGDDAKSYEVLKKSITSGDLGWYDAIDVLKKYEDLVEQDEKFKKPLWEIFDLTFNQFKSEYQCLVQLSFIADHQGNAIRQEEMLVLAVSIYKSDVIVWQFLLDNQKQLRKWNELVKYGNEAIELFPTDAEVYYHTGLGYLKLQDYSKATEMLVTGRDLVMENPELLSRFYSSLGSVYFKTNKWPECEESFEQALIQNPDNATALNNYAYYLALKKIQLDKAMGIVQYAVSMQPDNAIYLDTYGFILFQKKQYQNAVVQLEKAAGILSTDQEILEHLGDSYFMLGNEVKALECWNKALILNPTHSKLKEKINQKKFIE
;
A
#
# COMPACT_ATOMS: atom_id res chain seq x y z
N MET A 1 -14.36 10.83 -10.76
CA MET A 1 -14.28 9.35 -10.69
C MET A 1 -14.77 8.95 -9.32
N ILE A 2 -15.88 8.24 -9.27
CA ILE A 2 -16.66 7.95 -8.06
C ILE A 2 -15.95 6.84 -7.28
N TRP A 3 -15.56 7.10 -6.04
CA TRP A 3 -15.11 6.09 -5.09
C TRP A 3 -16.30 5.62 -4.27
N ALA A 4 -16.73 4.39 -4.53
CA ALA A 4 -17.69 3.70 -3.67
C ALA A 4 -16.90 2.90 -2.62
N HIS A 5 -16.83 3.39 -1.39
CA HIS A 5 -16.39 2.59 -0.25
C HIS A 5 -17.56 1.81 0.32
N THR A 6 -17.55 0.51 0.08
CA THR A 6 -18.42 -0.47 0.74
C THR A 6 -17.93 -0.70 2.18
N ILE A 7 -18.74 -0.31 3.14
CA ILE A 7 -18.57 -0.67 4.57
C ILE A 7 -19.13 -2.09 4.78
N PRO A 8 -18.42 -3.00 5.44
CA PRO A 8 -18.94 -4.35 5.70
C PRO A 8 -19.94 -4.35 6.85
N PHE A 9 -21.15 -4.83 6.56
CA PHE A 9 -22.18 -5.10 7.55
C PHE A 9 -21.72 -6.19 8.54
N LYS A 10 -21.62 -5.82 9.81
CA LYS A 10 -21.49 -6.77 10.92
C LYS A 10 -22.87 -7.34 11.25
N THR A 11 -23.04 -8.63 11.05
CA THR A 11 -24.24 -9.39 11.41
C THR A 11 -24.44 -9.38 12.92
N MET A 12 -25.46 -8.70 13.38
CA MET A 12 -26.02 -8.88 14.71
C MET A 12 -27.24 -9.79 14.62
N THR A 13 -27.10 -11.02 15.11
CA THR A 13 -28.20 -11.96 15.32
C THR A 13 -29.00 -11.53 16.53
N ASN A 14 -30.15 -10.90 16.33
CA ASN A 14 -31.15 -10.75 17.38
C ASN A 14 -32.29 -11.75 17.15
N LYS A 15 -32.46 -12.64 18.12
CA LYS A 15 -33.62 -13.51 18.24
C LYS A 15 -34.83 -12.67 18.60
N ILE A 16 -35.76 -12.50 17.66
CA ILE A 16 -37.08 -11.92 17.96
C ILE A 16 -38.04 -13.09 18.17
N LEU A 17 -38.48 -13.24 19.42
CA LEU A 17 -39.61 -14.09 19.77
C LEU A 17 -40.88 -13.46 19.21
N PHE A 18 -41.60 -14.17 18.35
CA PHE A 18 -42.93 -13.80 17.91
C PHE A 18 -43.97 -14.21 18.98
N PHE A 19 -44.58 -13.25 19.61
CA PHE A 19 -45.84 -13.42 20.33
C PHE A 19 -47.02 -13.17 19.38
N PHE A 20 -47.74 -14.18 19.01
CA PHE A 20 -49.04 -14.08 18.34
C PHE A 20 -50.10 -13.78 19.39
N SER A 21 -50.61 -12.54 19.43
CA SER A 21 -51.86 -12.23 20.14
C SER A 21 -52.99 -12.16 19.11
N LEU A 22 -53.84 -13.16 19.18
CA LEU A 22 -55.11 -13.24 18.44
C LEU A 22 -56.10 -12.30 19.12
N VAL A 23 -56.41 -11.15 18.50
CA VAL A 23 -57.53 -10.32 18.92
C VAL A 23 -58.68 -10.51 17.94
N VAL A 24 -59.67 -11.29 18.39
CA VAL A 24 -60.98 -11.37 17.75
C VAL A 24 -61.83 -10.19 18.19
N LEU A 25 -62.09 -9.26 17.31
CA LEU A 25 -63.13 -8.24 17.50
C LEU A 25 -64.29 -8.54 16.54
N ALA A 26 -65.37 -9.02 17.10
CA ALA A 26 -66.65 -9.15 16.41
C ALA A 26 -67.27 -7.75 16.26
N SER A 27 -67.35 -7.26 15.01
CA SER A 27 -68.20 -6.11 14.65
C SER A 27 -69.27 -6.60 13.69
N CYS A 28 -70.49 -6.55 14.15
CA CYS A 28 -71.69 -6.90 13.41
C CYS A 28 -72.05 -5.77 12.47
N GLY A 29 -71.83 -5.96 11.18
CA GLY A 29 -72.34 -5.08 10.12
C GLY A 29 -72.71 -5.91 8.92
N THR A 30 -73.99 -6.01 8.63
CA THR A 30 -74.58 -6.82 7.54
C THR A 30 -74.18 -6.30 6.16
N THR A 31 -73.13 -6.86 5.61
CA THR A 31 -72.88 -6.87 4.17
C THR A 31 -72.88 -8.33 3.71
N LYS A 32 -73.51 -8.62 2.54
CA LYS A 32 -73.58 -9.95 1.95
C LYS A 32 -72.16 -10.54 1.84
N SER A 33 -71.75 -11.34 2.78
CA SER A 33 -70.55 -12.14 2.70
C SER A 33 -70.87 -13.32 1.78
N THR A 34 -70.21 -13.42 0.62
CA THR A 34 -70.02 -14.69 -0.07
C THR A 34 -69.29 -15.58 0.92
N VAL A 35 -69.98 -16.61 1.42
CA VAL A 35 -69.40 -17.64 2.32
C VAL A 35 -68.30 -18.35 1.50
N VAL A 36 -67.08 -17.99 1.75
CA VAL A 36 -65.93 -18.78 1.28
C VAL A 36 -66.05 -20.11 1.97
N SER A 37 -66.06 -21.23 1.24
CA SER A 37 -66.16 -22.56 1.86
C SER A 37 -64.91 -22.80 2.68
N ASP A 38 -65.01 -23.45 3.86
CA ASP A 38 -63.88 -23.78 4.72
C ASP A 38 -62.76 -24.51 3.97
N GLU A 39 -63.10 -25.23 2.91
CA GLU A 39 -62.16 -25.93 2.02
C GLU A 39 -61.31 -24.94 1.17
N ASN A 40 -61.90 -23.86 0.63
CA ASN A 40 -61.20 -22.86 -0.17
C ASN A 40 -60.24 -22.06 0.73
N HIS A 41 -60.65 -21.71 1.92
CA HIS A 41 -59.81 -21.03 2.89
C HIS A 41 -58.60 -21.89 3.29
N ALA A 42 -58.80 -23.17 3.56
CA ALA A 42 -57.70 -24.10 3.84
C ALA A 42 -56.71 -24.24 2.68
N LYS A 43 -57.18 -24.28 1.42
CA LYS A 43 -56.32 -24.34 0.22
C LYS A 43 -55.56 -22.99 0.04
N PHE A 44 -56.22 -21.84 0.27
CA PHE A 44 -55.54 -20.58 0.26
C PHE A 44 -54.39 -20.55 1.28
N GLN A 45 -54.64 -20.92 2.53
CA GLN A 45 -53.64 -20.95 3.58
C GLN A 45 -52.46 -21.87 3.22
N GLN A 46 -52.75 -23.06 2.69
CA GLN A 46 -51.71 -24.01 2.25
C GLN A 46 -50.79 -23.40 1.19
N TYR A 47 -51.35 -22.86 0.11
CA TYR A 47 -50.54 -22.28 -0.99
C TYR A 47 -49.86 -20.99 -0.57
N PHE A 48 -50.49 -20.16 0.26
CA PHE A 48 -49.87 -18.98 0.82
C PHE A 48 -48.64 -19.31 1.66
N TYR A 49 -48.76 -20.34 2.53
CA TYR A 49 -47.64 -20.82 3.34
C TYR A 49 -46.48 -21.38 2.50
N GLU A 50 -46.76 -22.16 1.46
CA GLU A 50 -45.71 -22.64 0.53
C GLU A 50 -45.07 -21.46 -0.24
N GLY A 51 -45.82 -20.40 -0.54
CA GLY A 51 -45.31 -19.17 -1.08
C GLY A 51 -44.33 -18.47 -0.14
N GLU A 52 -44.69 -18.31 1.13
CA GLU A 52 -43.80 -17.75 2.18
C GLU A 52 -42.53 -18.58 2.34
N LYS A 53 -42.65 -19.90 2.37
CA LYS A 53 -41.51 -20.80 2.45
C LYS A 53 -40.57 -20.68 1.25
N ALA A 54 -41.10 -20.62 0.03
CA ALA A 54 -40.32 -20.40 -1.18
C ALA A 54 -39.63 -19.03 -1.19
N LYS A 55 -40.33 -17.98 -0.72
CA LYS A 55 -39.78 -16.63 -0.52
C LYS A 55 -38.58 -16.63 0.45
N MET A 56 -38.71 -17.30 1.60
CA MET A 56 -37.64 -17.44 2.58
C MET A 56 -36.43 -18.22 2.05
N ALA A 57 -36.66 -19.14 1.12
CA ALA A 57 -35.62 -19.88 0.41
C ALA A 57 -34.96 -19.13 -0.75
N GLY A 58 -35.38 -17.87 -1.02
CA GLY A 58 -34.88 -17.06 -2.15
C GLY A 58 -35.44 -17.45 -3.52
N ASN A 59 -36.41 -18.40 -3.57
CA ASN A 59 -37.01 -18.88 -4.80
C ASN A 59 -38.20 -18.01 -5.22
N PHE A 60 -37.94 -16.77 -5.61
CA PHE A 60 -38.95 -15.72 -5.80
C PHE A 60 -39.99 -16.06 -6.88
N GLU A 61 -39.58 -16.66 -8.00
CA GLU A 61 -40.53 -17.06 -9.05
C GLU A 61 -41.47 -18.17 -8.60
N ILE A 62 -40.97 -19.12 -7.82
CA ILE A 62 -41.77 -20.21 -7.25
C ILE A 62 -42.74 -19.63 -6.23
N ALA A 63 -42.29 -18.68 -5.40
CA ALA A 63 -43.13 -17.98 -4.44
C ALA A 63 -44.29 -17.24 -5.12
N ILE A 64 -44.00 -16.48 -6.20
CA ILE A 64 -45.01 -15.80 -7.00
C ILE A 64 -46.07 -16.79 -7.54
N ASN A 65 -45.65 -17.96 -8.04
CA ASN A 65 -46.57 -18.99 -8.56
C ASN A 65 -47.47 -19.56 -7.43
N PHE A 66 -46.91 -19.77 -6.24
CA PHE A 66 -47.70 -20.23 -5.10
C PHE A 66 -48.71 -19.17 -4.62
N PHE A 67 -48.31 -17.89 -4.50
CA PHE A 67 -49.23 -16.84 -4.15
C PHE A 67 -50.32 -16.65 -5.21
N ASN A 68 -49.99 -16.71 -6.49
CA ASN A 68 -50.98 -16.68 -7.59
C ASN A 68 -51.95 -17.87 -7.53
N THR A 69 -51.46 -19.05 -7.07
CA THR A 69 -52.32 -20.21 -6.89
C THR A 69 -53.22 -20.03 -5.68
N ALA A 70 -52.73 -19.47 -4.60
CA ALA A 70 -53.53 -19.12 -3.41
C ALA A 70 -54.72 -18.18 -3.78
N LEU A 71 -54.42 -17.15 -4.58
CA LEU A 71 -55.44 -16.18 -5.04
C LEU A 71 -56.54 -16.80 -5.91
N LYS A 72 -56.39 -17.99 -6.45
CA LYS A 72 -57.51 -18.72 -7.13
C LYS A 72 -58.58 -19.22 -6.16
N TYR A 73 -58.21 -19.41 -4.92
CA TYR A 73 -59.13 -19.88 -3.90
C TYR A 73 -59.74 -18.78 -3.06
N GLU A 74 -58.95 -17.74 -2.75
CA GLU A 74 -59.43 -16.59 -2.03
C GLU A 74 -58.65 -15.33 -2.46
N GLN A 75 -59.36 -14.24 -2.71
CA GLN A 75 -58.75 -12.94 -3.05
C GLN A 75 -58.44 -12.20 -1.77
N VAL A 76 -57.15 -12.07 -1.46
CA VAL A 76 -56.66 -11.44 -0.23
C VAL A 76 -55.60 -10.40 -0.57
N SER A 77 -55.76 -9.20 -0.03
CA SER A 77 -54.83 -8.07 -0.25
C SER A 77 -53.38 -8.41 0.06
N ALA A 78 -53.12 -9.16 1.13
CA ALA A 78 -51.80 -9.57 1.53
C ALA A 78 -51.09 -10.44 0.46
N ALA A 79 -51.80 -11.35 -0.22
CA ALA A 79 -51.23 -12.16 -1.26
C ALA A 79 -50.85 -11.33 -2.52
N HIS A 80 -51.71 -10.38 -2.88
CA HIS A 80 -51.40 -9.41 -3.93
C HIS A 80 -50.20 -8.54 -3.57
N TYR A 81 -50.07 -8.11 -2.31
CA TYR A 81 -48.92 -7.35 -1.84
C TYR A 81 -47.65 -8.15 -1.89
N GLU A 82 -47.64 -9.40 -1.42
CA GLU A 82 -46.45 -10.25 -1.47
C GLU A 82 -45.99 -10.50 -2.93
N ILE A 83 -46.90 -10.73 -3.87
CA ILE A 83 -46.56 -10.87 -5.29
C ILE A 83 -45.92 -9.57 -5.79
N SER A 84 -46.51 -8.42 -5.51
CA SER A 84 -45.96 -7.13 -5.91
C SER A 84 -44.54 -6.93 -5.37
N LYS A 85 -44.34 -7.18 -4.09
CA LYS A 85 -43.04 -7.03 -3.42
C LYS A 85 -41.96 -7.94 -4.02
N LEU A 86 -42.29 -9.18 -4.39
CA LEU A 86 -41.36 -10.07 -5.07
C LEU A 86 -41.08 -9.63 -6.51
N CYS A 87 -42.10 -9.13 -7.21
CA CYS A 87 -41.95 -8.60 -8.56
C CYS A 87 -41.04 -7.38 -8.65
N SER A 88 -40.97 -6.53 -7.60
CA SER A 88 -40.05 -5.38 -7.57
C SER A 88 -38.57 -5.78 -7.61
N GLN A 89 -38.24 -7.00 -7.20
CA GLN A 89 -36.90 -7.55 -7.24
C GLN A 89 -36.56 -8.25 -8.59
N LEU A 90 -37.57 -8.42 -9.46
CA LEU A 90 -37.46 -9.16 -10.71
C LEU A 90 -37.90 -8.29 -11.89
N PRO A 91 -36.99 -7.61 -12.62
CA PRO A 91 -37.36 -6.62 -13.67
C PRO A 91 -38.36 -7.13 -14.72
N LYS A 92 -38.29 -8.43 -15.06
CA LYS A 92 -39.21 -9.05 -16.03
C LYS A 92 -40.67 -9.11 -15.57
N TYR A 93 -40.93 -8.95 -14.28
CA TYR A 93 -42.27 -9.02 -13.66
C TYR A 93 -42.80 -7.65 -13.21
N GLU A 94 -42.15 -6.55 -13.59
CA GLU A 94 -42.53 -5.18 -13.19
C GLU A 94 -44.03 -4.88 -13.44
N LYS A 95 -44.52 -5.20 -14.62
CA LYS A 95 -45.92 -4.99 -14.99
C LYS A 95 -46.87 -5.75 -14.08
N MET A 96 -46.57 -7.02 -13.80
CA MET A 96 -47.36 -7.84 -12.89
C MET A 96 -47.34 -7.25 -11.47
N GLY A 97 -46.18 -6.84 -10.97
CA GLY A 97 -46.05 -6.22 -9.65
C GLY A 97 -46.94 -4.97 -9.52
N ARG A 98 -46.94 -4.13 -10.52
CA ARG A 98 -47.80 -2.92 -10.59
C ARG A 98 -49.29 -3.27 -10.59
N GLU A 99 -49.73 -4.27 -11.35
CA GLU A 99 -51.12 -4.70 -11.35
C GLU A 99 -51.56 -5.22 -9.99
N HIS A 100 -50.73 -6.04 -9.35
CA HIS A 100 -51.02 -6.61 -8.03
C HIS A 100 -51.04 -5.56 -6.91
N ILE A 101 -50.13 -4.57 -6.92
CA ILE A 101 -50.19 -3.52 -5.88
C ILE A 101 -51.42 -2.64 -6.04
N GLN A 102 -51.85 -2.37 -7.26
CA GLN A 102 -53.12 -1.62 -7.50
C GLN A 102 -54.31 -2.36 -6.92
N ILE A 103 -54.39 -3.68 -7.06
CA ILE A 103 -55.43 -4.51 -6.49
C ILE A 103 -55.36 -4.47 -4.94
N ALA A 104 -54.16 -4.64 -4.38
CA ALA A 104 -53.98 -4.59 -2.92
C ALA A 104 -54.43 -3.26 -2.35
N VAL A 105 -54.07 -2.14 -2.96
CA VAL A 105 -54.53 -0.79 -2.56
C VAL A 105 -56.05 -0.62 -2.75
N ALA A 106 -56.64 -1.15 -3.81
CA ALA A 106 -58.07 -1.10 -4.02
C ALA A 106 -58.84 -1.85 -2.92
N MET A 107 -58.29 -2.91 -2.39
CA MET A 107 -58.86 -3.69 -1.28
C MET A 107 -58.65 -2.99 0.08
N GLU A 108 -57.52 -2.37 0.30
CA GLU A 108 -57.16 -1.66 1.54
C GLU A 108 -56.60 -0.27 1.24
N PRO A 109 -57.45 0.76 0.94
CA PRO A 109 -57.00 2.06 0.44
C PRO A 109 -56.23 2.93 1.44
N THR A 110 -56.20 2.56 2.70
CA THR A 110 -55.51 3.30 3.78
C THR A 110 -54.28 2.55 4.33
N ASN A 111 -53.96 1.40 3.74
CA ASN A 111 -52.80 0.63 4.18
C ASN A 111 -51.51 1.35 3.76
N PRO A 112 -50.68 1.86 4.69
CA PRO A 112 -49.51 2.68 4.35
C PRO A 112 -48.45 1.91 3.59
N TRP A 113 -48.31 0.62 3.82
CA TRP A 113 -47.33 -0.20 3.13
C TRP A 113 -47.71 -0.43 1.67
N PHE A 114 -48.99 -0.66 1.39
CA PHE A 114 -49.48 -0.81 0.02
C PHE A 114 -49.38 0.48 -0.76
N LEU A 115 -49.73 1.60 -0.12
CA LEU A 115 -49.63 2.94 -0.71
C LEU A 115 -48.18 3.31 -1.00
N LYS A 116 -47.25 2.97 -0.12
CA LYS A 116 -45.82 3.19 -0.30
C LYS A 116 -45.30 2.46 -1.53
N ASP A 117 -45.58 1.17 -1.64
CA ASP A 117 -45.14 0.36 -2.78
C ASP A 117 -45.86 0.75 -4.09
N LEU A 118 -47.09 1.19 -4.04
CA LEU A 118 -47.76 1.79 -5.19
C LEU A 118 -47.04 3.06 -5.65
N GLY A 119 -46.63 3.93 -4.71
CA GLY A 119 -45.85 5.12 -5.00
C GLY A 119 -44.53 4.79 -5.70
N TYR A 120 -43.83 3.77 -5.21
CA TYR A 120 -42.64 3.22 -5.84
C TYR A 120 -42.90 2.87 -7.30
N TYR A 121 -43.85 2.00 -7.58
CA TYR A 121 -44.15 1.58 -8.96
C TYR A 121 -44.58 2.72 -9.89
N GLN A 122 -45.29 3.70 -9.35
CA GLN A 122 -45.74 4.88 -10.11
C GLN A 122 -44.55 5.77 -10.50
N VAL A 123 -43.63 6.04 -9.59
CA VAL A 123 -42.45 6.86 -9.87
C VAL A 123 -41.57 6.17 -10.90
N TYR A 124 -41.22 4.89 -10.71
CA TYR A 124 -40.37 4.15 -11.64
C TYR A 124 -41.00 3.94 -13.04
N SER A 125 -42.32 3.96 -13.12
CA SER A 125 -43.01 3.94 -14.42
C SER A 125 -43.18 5.33 -15.07
N GLY A 126 -42.55 6.37 -14.54
CA GLY A 126 -42.60 7.74 -15.04
C GLY A 126 -43.83 8.57 -14.59
N ASN A 127 -44.73 7.99 -13.79
CA ASN A 127 -45.91 8.68 -13.24
C ASN A 127 -45.60 9.37 -11.92
N VAL A 128 -44.58 10.24 -11.92
CA VAL A 128 -44.01 10.86 -10.70
C VAL A 128 -45.07 11.56 -9.85
N LYS A 129 -45.96 12.33 -10.47
CA LYS A 129 -46.99 13.09 -9.72
C LYS A 129 -47.96 12.18 -8.97
N GLU A 130 -48.35 11.05 -9.56
CA GLU A 130 -49.23 10.09 -8.91
C GLU A 130 -48.49 9.32 -7.82
N GLY A 131 -47.20 9.01 -8.04
CA GLY A 131 -46.31 8.40 -7.04
C GLY A 131 -46.18 9.29 -5.80
N ILE A 132 -45.96 10.58 -5.96
CA ILE A 132 -45.95 11.58 -4.88
C ILE A 132 -47.25 11.50 -4.05
N LYS A 133 -48.41 11.52 -4.68
CA LYS A 133 -49.68 11.40 -3.99
C LYS A 133 -49.80 10.10 -3.17
N SER A 134 -49.36 9.00 -3.75
CA SER A 134 -49.40 7.70 -3.07
C SER A 134 -48.47 7.66 -1.86
N PHE A 135 -47.26 8.22 -1.95
CA PHE A 135 -46.35 8.35 -0.83
C PHE A 135 -46.94 9.31 0.26
N ASP A 136 -47.49 10.44 -0.12
CA ASP A 136 -48.10 11.39 0.82
C ASP A 136 -49.26 10.72 1.59
N LEU A 137 -50.09 9.93 0.93
CA LEU A 137 -51.12 9.13 1.58
C LEU A 137 -50.53 8.05 2.50
N ALA A 138 -49.45 7.40 2.10
CA ALA A 138 -48.74 6.41 2.92
C ALA A 138 -48.21 7.04 4.21
N VAL A 139 -47.56 8.20 4.11
CA VAL A 139 -47.08 8.99 5.26
C VAL A 139 -48.25 9.36 6.20
N LYS A 140 -49.36 9.88 5.61
CA LYS A 140 -50.55 10.31 6.37
C LYS A 140 -51.19 9.17 7.15
N HIS A 141 -51.25 7.96 6.61
CA HIS A 141 -51.89 6.82 7.24
C HIS A 141 -50.94 5.95 8.08
N SER A 142 -49.65 6.23 8.07
CA SER A 142 -48.68 5.50 8.87
C SER A 142 -48.66 5.93 10.33
N SER A 143 -48.70 5.00 11.26
CA SER A 143 -48.48 5.26 12.69
C SER A 143 -47.01 5.55 13.02
N ASN A 144 -46.06 5.08 12.16
CA ASN A 144 -44.67 5.44 12.20
C ASN A 144 -44.24 5.84 10.78
N PRO A 145 -44.22 7.15 10.46
CA PRO A 145 -43.97 7.61 9.10
C PRO A 145 -42.50 7.55 8.68
N VAL A 146 -41.54 7.41 9.62
CA VAL A 146 -40.11 7.45 9.31
C VAL A 146 -39.68 6.44 8.24
N PRO A 147 -39.99 5.13 8.31
CA PRO A 147 -39.60 4.19 7.25
C PRO A 147 -40.25 4.49 5.89
N VAL A 148 -41.45 5.08 5.88
CA VAL A 148 -42.14 5.51 4.67
C VAL A 148 -41.46 6.71 4.04
N LEU A 149 -41.10 7.71 4.87
CA LEU A 149 -40.40 8.92 4.43
C LEU A 149 -38.99 8.60 3.91
N GLU A 150 -38.27 7.66 4.53
CA GLU A 150 -36.94 7.23 4.05
C GLU A 150 -37.02 6.58 2.66
N GLU A 151 -37.95 5.67 2.47
CA GLU A 151 -38.20 5.07 1.16
C GLU A 151 -38.62 6.12 0.13
N TYR A 152 -39.54 7.02 0.53
CA TYR A 152 -39.99 8.12 -0.30
C TYR A 152 -38.82 9.01 -0.74
N LEU A 153 -37.97 9.42 0.20
CA LEU A 153 -36.79 10.23 -0.09
C LEU A 153 -35.85 9.54 -1.08
N ASN A 154 -35.53 8.26 -0.82
CA ASN A 154 -34.65 7.48 -1.67
C ASN A 154 -35.18 7.38 -3.12
N VAL A 155 -36.48 7.14 -3.28
CA VAL A 155 -37.12 7.02 -4.59
C VAL A 155 -37.20 8.38 -5.31
N ILE A 156 -37.66 9.43 -4.59
CA ILE A 156 -37.99 10.71 -5.25
C ILE A 156 -36.76 11.57 -5.57
N SER A 157 -35.63 11.36 -4.86
CA SER A 157 -34.38 12.14 -5.07
C SER A 157 -33.85 12.07 -6.50
N GLY A 158 -34.09 10.98 -7.20
CA GLY A 158 -33.69 10.81 -8.62
C GLY A 158 -34.69 11.42 -9.64
N TYR A 159 -35.86 11.88 -9.20
CA TYR A 159 -36.92 12.31 -10.10
C TYR A 159 -37.43 13.72 -9.83
N ASP A 160 -37.51 14.14 -8.57
CA ASP A 160 -37.94 15.48 -8.17
C ASP A 160 -37.16 15.93 -6.91
N MET A 161 -36.10 16.68 -7.12
CA MET A 161 -35.21 17.17 -6.06
C MET A 161 -35.93 18.17 -5.13
N ASN A 162 -36.95 18.92 -5.60
CA ASN A 162 -37.69 19.82 -4.76
C ASN A 162 -38.60 19.06 -3.78
N GLN A 163 -39.25 18.02 -4.29
CA GLN A 163 -40.04 17.12 -3.45
C GLN A 163 -39.16 16.34 -2.47
N ALA A 164 -37.96 15.92 -2.89
CA ALA A 164 -36.99 15.30 -2.00
C ALA A 164 -36.62 16.23 -0.82
N GLY A 165 -36.39 17.50 -1.10
CA GLY A 165 -36.14 18.52 -0.05
C GLY A 165 -37.31 18.66 0.94
N PHE A 166 -38.55 18.61 0.46
CA PHE A 166 -39.73 18.63 1.31
C PHE A 166 -39.87 17.38 2.19
N VAL A 167 -39.60 16.20 1.63
CA VAL A 167 -39.59 14.92 2.37
C VAL A 167 -38.50 14.92 3.44
N LEU A 168 -37.31 15.41 3.11
CA LEU A 168 -36.19 15.52 4.05
C LEU A 168 -36.52 16.48 5.21
N ALA A 169 -37.22 17.57 4.92
CA ALA A 169 -37.71 18.49 5.98
C ALA A 169 -38.71 17.81 6.92
N GLN A 170 -39.58 16.93 6.42
CA GLN A 170 -40.46 16.14 7.27
C GLN A 170 -39.70 15.13 8.14
N LEU A 171 -38.69 14.47 7.61
CA LEU A 171 -37.81 13.58 8.37
C LEU A 171 -37.11 14.35 9.50
N ALA A 172 -36.50 15.50 9.18
CA ALA A 172 -35.87 16.36 10.16
C ALA A 172 -36.80 16.82 11.27
N ALA A 173 -38.07 17.12 10.95
CA ALA A 173 -39.07 17.51 11.95
C ALA A 173 -39.40 16.38 12.94
N ILE A 174 -39.26 15.12 12.55
CA ILE A 174 -39.58 13.94 13.38
C ILE A 174 -38.33 13.43 14.13
N GLN A 175 -37.20 13.30 13.46
CA GLN A 175 -35.99 12.71 14.01
C GLN A 175 -35.06 13.74 14.69
N GLY A 176 -35.19 15.00 14.34
CA GLY A 176 -34.23 16.06 14.64
C GLY A 176 -33.28 16.32 13.48
N ASP A 177 -32.50 17.38 13.59
CA ASP A 177 -31.53 17.80 12.58
C ASP A 177 -30.17 17.20 12.97
N ASP A 178 -30.02 15.89 12.80
CA ASP A 178 -28.80 15.15 13.07
C ASP A 178 -27.81 15.22 11.89
N GLU A 179 -26.62 14.61 12.05
CA GLU A 179 -25.55 14.60 11.04
C GLU A 179 -26.03 13.97 9.72
N ASN A 180 -26.80 12.89 9.78
CA ASN A 180 -27.33 12.22 8.59
C ASN A 180 -28.29 13.11 7.81
N ILE A 181 -29.17 13.82 8.52
CA ILE A 181 -30.11 14.79 7.90
C ILE A 181 -29.33 15.96 7.27
N ALA A 182 -28.35 16.51 7.98
CA ALA A 182 -27.49 17.57 7.45
C ALA A 182 -26.73 17.13 6.20
N HIS A 183 -26.17 15.93 6.22
CA HIS A 183 -25.44 15.38 5.09
C HIS A 183 -26.34 15.14 3.87
N ARG A 184 -27.52 14.56 4.05
CA ARG A 184 -28.50 14.36 2.96
C ARG A 184 -28.96 15.69 2.35
N ARG A 185 -29.13 16.74 3.20
CA ARG A 185 -29.48 18.09 2.73
C ARG A 185 -28.33 18.70 1.91
N PHE A 186 -27.10 18.51 2.37
CA PHE A 186 -25.89 18.90 1.64
C PHE A 186 -25.82 18.21 0.27
N GLU A 187 -25.98 16.89 0.21
CA GLU A 187 -25.98 16.13 -1.05
C GLU A 187 -27.05 16.61 -2.02
N LEU A 188 -28.26 16.82 -1.52
CA LEU A 188 -29.39 17.27 -2.34
C LEU A 188 -29.16 18.66 -2.94
N LEU A 189 -28.62 19.59 -2.14
CA LEU A 189 -28.29 20.94 -2.61
C LEU A 189 -27.10 20.92 -3.58
N SER A 190 -26.12 20.06 -3.35
CA SER A 190 -24.99 19.87 -4.25
C SER A 190 -25.46 19.31 -5.60
N ALA A 191 -26.37 18.33 -5.60
CA ALA A 191 -26.98 17.81 -6.83
C ALA A 191 -27.82 18.84 -7.61
N GLN A 192 -28.32 19.89 -6.90
CA GLN A 192 -29.00 21.05 -7.52
C GLN A 192 -28.00 22.15 -7.96
N GLU A 193 -26.71 21.91 -7.89
CA GLU A 193 -25.64 22.89 -8.17
C GLU A 193 -25.68 24.14 -7.25
N LYS A 194 -26.36 24.05 -6.11
CA LYS A 194 -26.44 25.11 -5.09
C LYS A 194 -25.30 24.98 -4.08
N PHE A 195 -24.07 25.01 -4.59
CA PHE A 195 -22.87 24.64 -3.82
C PHE A 195 -22.64 25.51 -2.56
N LYS A 196 -22.96 26.81 -2.63
CA LYS A 196 -22.85 27.70 -1.46
C LYS A 196 -23.86 27.36 -0.36
N GLU A 197 -25.09 27.08 -0.77
CA GLU A 197 -26.16 26.71 0.14
C GLU A 197 -25.90 25.34 0.77
N ALA A 198 -25.35 24.41 -0.01
CA ALA A 198 -24.92 23.10 0.46
C ALA A 198 -23.85 23.22 1.56
N GLY A 199 -22.78 23.95 1.32
CA GLY A 199 -21.73 24.18 2.32
C GLY A 199 -22.28 24.87 3.58
N ALA A 200 -23.17 25.84 3.42
CA ALA A 200 -23.80 26.54 4.56
C ALA A 200 -24.60 25.61 5.49
N VAL A 201 -25.18 24.51 4.97
CA VAL A 201 -25.88 23.50 5.81
C VAL A 201 -24.87 22.83 6.75
N LEU A 202 -23.71 22.45 6.26
CA LEU A 202 -22.68 21.81 7.07
C LEU A 202 -22.07 22.79 8.09
N GLU A 203 -21.87 24.06 7.71
CA GLU A 203 -21.43 25.09 8.66
C GLU A 203 -22.45 25.35 9.77
N GLU A 204 -23.75 25.33 9.45
CA GLU A 204 -24.81 25.50 10.45
C GLU A 204 -24.88 24.30 11.40
N PHE A 205 -24.64 23.09 10.88
CA PHE A 205 -24.58 21.88 11.70
C PHE A 205 -23.40 21.92 12.69
N GLU A 206 -22.21 22.31 12.24
CA GLU A 206 -21.01 22.46 13.08
C GLU A 206 -21.24 23.44 14.24
N LYS A 207 -21.85 24.58 13.98
CA LYS A 207 -22.13 25.58 15.03
C LYS A 207 -23.01 25.07 16.17
N LYS A 208 -23.84 24.06 15.90
CA LYS A 208 -24.80 23.52 16.85
C LYS A 208 -24.31 22.23 17.52
N ASN A 209 -23.34 21.56 16.92
CA ASN A 209 -22.91 20.23 17.31
C ASN A 209 -21.39 20.18 17.47
N LYS A 210 -20.93 19.31 18.35
CA LYS A 210 -19.51 18.97 18.40
C LYS A 210 -19.21 17.99 17.27
N VAL A 211 -18.31 18.37 16.36
CA VAL A 211 -17.89 17.55 15.23
C VAL A 211 -16.44 17.09 15.42
N GLU A 212 -16.03 16.06 14.67
CA GLU A 212 -14.64 15.61 14.60
C GLU A 212 -13.83 16.48 13.64
N ASP A 213 -12.51 16.52 13.84
CA ASP A 213 -11.62 17.35 13.02
C ASP A 213 -11.71 17.03 11.51
N ALA A 214 -11.96 15.76 11.15
CA ALA A 214 -12.16 15.34 9.76
C ALA A 214 -13.30 16.09 9.05
N TYR A 215 -14.32 16.50 9.79
CA TYR A 215 -15.46 17.25 9.27
C TYR A 215 -15.03 18.61 8.68
N TYR A 216 -14.12 19.29 9.36
CA TYR A 216 -13.60 20.60 8.91
C TYR A 216 -12.85 20.49 7.58
N PHE A 217 -12.03 19.44 7.42
CA PHE A 217 -11.28 19.21 6.19
C PHE A 217 -12.19 18.80 5.04
N HIS A 218 -13.19 17.96 5.28
CA HIS A 218 -14.16 17.57 4.26
C HIS A 218 -14.88 18.79 3.65
N LEU A 219 -15.30 19.73 4.49
CA LEU A 219 -15.95 20.95 3.99
C LEU A 219 -14.96 21.90 3.30
N LEU A 220 -13.72 21.97 3.76
CA LEU A 220 -12.67 22.75 3.09
C LEU A 220 -12.38 22.20 1.69
N GLU A 221 -12.22 20.89 1.57
CA GLU A 221 -12.01 20.21 0.28
C GLU A 221 -13.20 20.44 -0.66
N TYR A 222 -14.42 20.31 -0.17
CA TYR A 222 -15.61 20.60 -0.95
C TYR A 222 -15.62 22.02 -1.53
N TYR A 223 -15.32 23.04 -0.73
CA TYR A 223 -15.25 24.41 -1.23
C TYR A 223 -14.16 24.60 -2.28
N ARG A 224 -13.02 23.93 -2.13
CA ARG A 224 -11.92 23.98 -3.10
C ARG A 224 -12.30 23.29 -4.42
N GLU A 225 -12.91 22.11 -4.36
CA GLU A 225 -13.37 21.38 -5.55
C GLU A 225 -14.42 22.16 -6.34
N MET A 226 -15.36 22.78 -5.62
CA MET A 226 -16.40 23.64 -6.23
C MET A 226 -15.86 25.01 -6.63
N LYS A 227 -14.57 25.27 -6.46
CA LYS A 227 -13.91 26.55 -6.78
C LYS A 227 -14.51 27.77 -6.05
N LEU A 228 -15.04 27.54 -4.88
CA LEU A 228 -15.60 28.56 -3.99
C LEU A 228 -14.51 29.15 -3.08
N ASN A 229 -13.55 29.86 -3.71
CA ASN A 229 -12.31 30.30 -3.05
C ASN A 229 -12.55 31.24 -1.86
N ALA A 230 -13.58 32.09 -1.91
CA ALA A 230 -13.91 33.00 -0.80
C ALA A 230 -14.45 32.23 0.41
N GLU A 231 -15.29 31.24 0.17
CA GLU A 231 -15.84 30.35 1.19
C GLU A 231 -14.74 29.48 1.78
N ALA A 232 -13.86 28.89 0.96
CA ALA A 232 -12.71 28.12 1.40
C ALA A 232 -11.77 28.93 2.32
N SER A 233 -11.43 30.17 1.93
CA SER A 233 -10.58 31.04 2.75
C SER A 233 -11.22 31.43 4.08
N ARG A 234 -12.52 31.75 4.07
CA ARG A 234 -13.29 32.04 5.28
C ARG A 234 -13.35 30.81 6.20
N TRP A 235 -13.60 29.63 5.64
CA TRP A 235 -13.68 28.39 6.40
C TRP A 235 -12.33 27.99 7.00
N LEU A 236 -11.24 28.15 6.24
CA LEU A 236 -9.89 27.93 6.75
C LEU A 236 -9.55 28.88 7.92
N SER A 237 -9.99 30.12 7.85
CA SER A 237 -9.83 31.07 8.97
C SER A 237 -10.60 30.62 10.21
N HIS A 238 -11.80 30.10 10.04
CA HIS A 238 -12.59 29.53 11.13
C HIS A 238 -11.92 28.29 11.74
N MET A 239 -11.37 27.40 10.91
CA MET A 239 -10.59 26.23 11.37
C MET A 239 -9.41 26.64 12.25
N LYS A 240 -8.69 27.72 11.88
CA LYS A 240 -7.56 28.27 12.68
C LYS A 240 -7.99 28.78 14.06
N GLU A 241 -9.25 29.14 14.24
CA GLU A 241 -9.81 29.55 15.55
C GLU A 241 -10.27 28.34 16.39
N VAL A 242 -10.86 27.32 15.75
CA VAL A 242 -11.50 26.20 16.45
C VAL A 242 -10.52 25.05 16.71
N ILE A 243 -9.64 24.74 15.76
CA ILE A 243 -8.66 23.64 15.85
C ILE A 243 -7.22 24.11 15.61
N PRO A 244 -6.72 25.15 16.31
CA PRO A 244 -5.46 25.83 15.99
C PRO A 244 -4.21 24.95 16.08
N ASN A 245 -4.28 23.83 16.78
CA ASN A 245 -3.15 22.91 16.99
C ASN A 245 -3.30 21.62 16.18
N ASN A 246 -4.30 21.52 15.29
CA ASN A 246 -4.45 20.34 14.45
C ASN A 246 -3.29 20.24 13.44
N GLY A 247 -2.64 19.08 13.40
CA GLY A 247 -1.42 18.87 12.61
C GLY A 247 -1.61 19.07 11.12
N LYS A 248 -2.73 18.64 10.58
CA LYS A 248 -3.05 18.80 9.16
C LYS A 248 -3.31 20.28 8.80
N LEU A 249 -3.97 21.02 9.70
CA LEU A 249 -4.16 22.45 9.55
C LEU A 249 -2.84 23.24 9.63
N LEU A 250 -1.95 22.87 10.56
CA LEU A 250 -0.62 23.45 10.66
C LEU A 250 0.23 23.16 9.40
N LEU A 251 0.05 21.99 8.78
CA LEU A 251 0.71 21.64 7.52
C LEU A 251 0.24 22.56 6.37
N GLU A 252 -1.07 22.82 6.29
CA GLU A 252 -1.64 23.82 5.35
C GLU A 252 -1.07 25.22 5.60
N GLU A 253 -1.04 25.67 6.85
CA GLU A 253 -0.47 26.97 7.23
C GLU A 253 1.02 27.09 6.85
N SER A 254 1.79 26.04 7.10
CA SER A 254 3.19 25.99 6.68
C SER A 254 3.33 26.17 5.16
N SER A 255 2.48 25.52 4.38
CA SER A 255 2.47 25.62 2.93
C SER A 255 2.10 27.03 2.46
N GLU A 256 1.11 27.69 3.08
CA GLU A 256 0.74 29.07 2.79
C GLU A 256 1.92 30.05 3.06
N LEU A 257 2.61 29.86 4.18
CA LEU A 257 3.77 30.68 4.57
C LEU A 257 4.94 30.51 3.59
N ALA A 258 5.20 29.29 3.12
CA ALA A 258 6.22 29.01 2.11
C ALA A 258 5.89 29.72 0.78
N ILE A 259 4.64 29.66 0.33
CA ILE A 259 4.18 30.36 -0.88
C ILE A 259 4.33 31.89 -0.72
N ALA A 260 4.11 32.41 0.48
CA ALA A 260 4.28 33.83 0.80
C ALA A 260 5.76 34.26 0.93
N GLY A 261 6.71 33.32 0.88
CA GLY A 261 8.16 33.57 0.98
C GLY A 261 8.66 33.72 2.43
N ASP A 262 7.85 33.33 3.43
CA ASP A 262 8.26 33.30 4.86
C ASP A 262 8.75 31.90 5.24
N ASP A 263 9.86 31.47 4.62
CA ASP A 263 10.42 30.13 4.77
C ASP A 263 10.74 29.78 6.24
N ALA A 264 11.23 30.77 7.01
CA ALA A 264 11.62 30.53 8.40
C ALA A 264 10.41 30.19 9.28
N LYS A 265 9.32 30.97 9.13
CA LYS A 265 8.09 30.72 9.89
C LYS A 265 7.36 29.47 9.41
N SER A 266 7.35 29.25 8.09
CA SER A 266 6.84 28.02 7.48
C SER A 266 7.47 26.78 8.13
N TYR A 267 8.80 26.77 8.23
CA TYR A 267 9.54 25.65 8.81
C TYR A 267 9.22 25.42 10.30
N GLU A 268 9.07 26.50 11.09
CA GLU A 268 8.69 26.36 12.51
C GLU A 268 7.26 25.82 12.68
N VAL A 269 6.33 26.24 11.83
CA VAL A 269 4.96 25.70 11.83
C VAL A 269 4.93 24.26 11.38
N LEU A 270 5.73 23.88 10.38
CA LEU A 270 5.87 22.50 9.92
C LEU A 270 6.33 21.55 11.03
N LYS A 271 7.33 21.95 11.81
CA LYS A 271 7.81 21.15 12.95
C LYS A 271 6.70 20.94 13.99
N LYS A 272 5.90 21.96 14.26
CA LYS A 272 4.73 21.86 15.14
C LYS A 272 3.69 20.88 14.58
N SER A 273 3.44 20.92 13.27
CA SER A 273 2.53 20.01 12.59
C SER A 273 2.93 18.55 12.85
N ILE A 274 4.18 18.19 12.60
CA ILE A 274 4.68 16.81 12.78
C ILE A 274 4.55 16.35 14.24
N THR A 275 4.71 17.25 15.20
CA THR A 275 4.70 16.93 16.63
C THR A 275 3.33 17.13 17.29
N SER A 276 2.28 17.48 16.54
CA SER A 276 0.93 17.74 17.06
C SER A 276 0.27 16.52 17.71
N GLY A 277 0.61 15.31 17.24
CA GLY A 277 0.08 14.04 17.73
C GLY A 277 -1.15 13.53 16.97
N ASP A 278 -1.73 14.32 16.10
CA ASP A 278 -2.91 14.00 15.27
C ASP A 278 -2.61 13.98 13.76
N LEU A 279 -1.39 14.38 13.35
CA LEU A 279 -0.93 14.19 11.98
C LEU A 279 -0.68 12.70 11.70
N GLY A 280 -1.06 12.22 10.51
CA GLY A 280 -0.75 10.87 10.08
C GLY A 280 0.74 10.70 9.71
N TRP A 281 1.31 9.51 9.93
CA TRP A 281 2.69 9.23 9.53
C TRP A 281 2.93 9.41 8.03
N TYR A 282 1.93 9.14 7.20
CA TYR A 282 2.01 9.29 5.74
C TYR A 282 2.12 10.76 5.33
N ASP A 283 1.43 11.69 6.02
CA ASP A 283 1.57 13.13 5.77
C ASP A 283 3.00 13.60 6.09
N ALA A 284 3.59 13.10 7.19
CA ALA A 284 4.96 13.42 7.56
C ALA A 284 5.99 12.85 6.56
N ILE A 285 5.75 11.64 6.03
CA ILE A 285 6.59 11.05 4.96
C ILE A 285 6.47 11.86 3.65
N ASP A 286 5.28 12.33 3.29
CA ASP A 286 5.11 13.17 2.09
C ASP A 286 5.85 14.51 2.21
N VAL A 287 5.90 15.07 3.41
CA VAL A 287 6.76 16.22 3.70
C VAL A 287 8.24 15.90 3.48
N LEU A 288 8.70 14.76 4.01
CA LEU A 288 10.10 14.34 3.84
C LEU A 288 10.47 14.15 2.37
N LYS A 289 9.62 13.51 1.57
CA LYS A 289 9.84 13.36 0.12
C LYS A 289 9.98 14.71 -0.60
N LYS A 290 9.15 15.70 -0.24
CA LYS A 290 9.30 17.06 -0.79
C LYS A 290 10.65 17.68 -0.40
N TYR A 291 11.15 17.43 0.80
CA TYR A 291 12.47 17.90 1.22
C TYR A 291 13.60 17.13 0.53
N GLU A 292 13.44 15.85 0.18
CA GLU A 292 14.39 15.12 -0.68
C GLU A 292 14.53 15.82 -2.04
N ASP A 293 13.42 16.15 -2.70
CA ASP A 293 13.41 16.88 -3.97
C ASP A 293 14.09 18.25 -3.85
N LEU A 294 13.93 18.93 -2.70
CA LEU A 294 14.60 20.20 -2.44
C LEU A 294 16.11 20.03 -2.21
N VAL A 295 16.55 18.97 -1.57
CA VAL A 295 17.98 18.67 -1.37
C VAL A 295 18.68 18.41 -2.69
N GLU A 296 18.02 17.75 -3.66
CA GLU A 296 18.57 17.58 -5.01
C GLU A 296 18.81 18.91 -5.73
N GLN A 297 18.00 19.93 -5.42
CA GLN A 297 18.12 21.27 -6.02
C GLN A 297 19.12 22.16 -5.26
N ASP A 298 19.17 22.06 -3.94
CA ASP A 298 20.03 22.90 -3.08
C ASP A 298 20.35 22.16 -1.76
N GLU A 299 21.65 21.87 -1.55
CA GLU A 299 22.15 21.14 -0.37
C GLU A 299 21.81 21.83 0.98
N LYS A 300 21.45 23.12 0.99
CA LYS A 300 21.02 23.81 2.22
C LYS A 300 19.83 23.15 2.89
N PHE A 301 18.99 22.42 2.15
CA PHE A 301 17.82 21.69 2.67
C PHE A 301 18.16 20.37 3.35
N LYS A 302 19.41 19.91 3.26
CA LYS A 302 19.85 18.65 3.87
C LYS A 302 19.72 18.64 5.40
N LYS A 303 20.07 19.74 6.06
CA LYS A 303 19.90 19.87 7.51
C LYS A 303 18.43 19.88 7.91
N PRO A 304 17.55 20.70 7.31
CA PRO A 304 16.11 20.62 7.53
C PRO A 304 15.51 19.22 7.30
N LEU A 305 15.92 18.52 6.23
CA LEU A 305 15.47 17.16 5.96
C LEU A 305 15.73 16.23 7.16
N TRP A 306 16.96 16.24 7.70
CA TRP A 306 17.31 15.38 8.82
C TRP A 306 16.62 15.79 10.14
N GLU A 307 16.37 17.08 10.37
CA GLU A 307 15.59 17.52 11.52
C GLU A 307 14.13 17.03 11.43
N ILE A 308 13.50 17.13 10.25
CA ILE A 308 12.15 16.61 10.00
C ILE A 308 12.13 15.07 10.13
N PHE A 309 13.15 14.39 9.60
CA PHE A 309 13.31 12.94 9.73
C PHE A 309 13.33 12.52 11.20
N ASP A 310 14.11 13.21 12.03
CA ASP A 310 14.21 12.90 13.46
C ASP A 310 12.90 13.14 14.20
N LEU A 311 12.16 14.20 13.87
CA LEU A 311 10.84 14.47 14.43
C LEU A 311 9.84 13.39 14.01
N THR A 312 9.83 13.02 12.73
CA THR A 312 8.95 11.96 12.19
C THR A 312 9.27 10.62 12.85
N PHE A 313 10.55 10.25 12.94
CA PHE A 313 10.97 9.03 13.62
C PHE A 313 10.52 9.02 15.08
N ASN A 314 10.79 10.08 15.84
CA ASN A 314 10.41 10.13 17.26
C ASN A 314 8.90 10.02 17.47
N GLN A 315 8.09 10.61 16.59
CA GLN A 315 6.65 10.58 16.67
C GLN A 315 6.07 9.22 16.29
N PHE A 316 6.63 8.55 15.26
CA PHE A 316 6.04 7.37 14.62
C PHE A 316 6.91 6.11 14.71
N LYS A 317 7.84 6.03 15.66
CA LYS A 317 8.76 4.89 15.81
C LYS A 317 8.10 3.54 16.10
N SER A 318 6.82 3.51 16.46
CA SER A 318 6.02 2.30 16.61
C SER A 318 5.27 1.90 15.34
N GLU A 319 5.28 2.75 14.33
CA GLU A 319 4.56 2.53 13.07
C GLU A 319 5.49 1.84 12.07
N TYR A 320 5.29 0.53 11.88
CA TYR A 320 6.10 -0.30 10.98
C TYR A 320 6.28 0.31 9.59
N GLN A 321 5.16 0.74 8.96
CA GLN A 321 5.18 1.30 7.61
C GLN A 321 5.96 2.61 7.52
N CYS A 322 5.87 3.45 8.56
CA CYS A 322 6.67 4.68 8.64
C CYS A 322 8.16 4.36 8.68
N LEU A 323 8.58 3.41 9.51
CA LEU A 323 9.99 3.01 9.61
C LEU A 323 10.55 2.49 8.27
N VAL A 324 9.75 1.72 7.54
CA VAL A 324 10.14 1.25 6.19
C VAL A 324 10.34 2.44 5.24
N GLN A 325 9.43 3.41 5.23
CA GLN A 325 9.59 4.61 4.39
C GLN A 325 10.81 5.45 4.81
N LEU A 326 11.03 5.64 6.10
CA LEU A 326 12.21 6.32 6.62
C LEU A 326 13.51 5.61 6.23
N SER A 327 13.52 4.27 6.18
CA SER A 327 14.69 3.52 5.74
C SER A 327 15.03 3.79 4.27
N PHE A 328 14.04 3.95 3.40
CA PHE A 328 14.26 4.31 2.00
C PHE A 328 14.80 5.73 1.85
N ILE A 329 14.26 6.68 2.61
CA ILE A 329 14.77 8.06 2.63
C ILE A 329 16.25 8.08 3.08
N ALA A 330 16.57 7.31 4.13
CA ALA A 330 17.95 7.21 4.61
C ALA A 330 18.89 6.59 3.56
N ASP A 331 18.42 5.59 2.82
CA ASP A 331 19.16 4.96 1.72
C ASP A 331 19.43 5.94 0.57
N HIS A 332 18.39 6.61 0.08
CA HIS A 332 18.51 7.61 -0.99
C HIS A 332 19.47 8.76 -0.62
N GLN A 333 19.51 9.13 0.65
CA GLN A 333 20.45 10.12 1.16
C GLN A 333 21.84 9.55 1.48
N GLY A 334 22.10 8.28 1.17
CA GLY A 334 23.38 7.60 1.40
C GLY A 334 23.72 7.38 2.86
N ASN A 335 22.76 7.41 3.77
CA ASN A 335 22.96 7.25 5.21
C ASN A 335 22.63 5.82 5.67
N ALA A 336 23.52 4.89 5.34
CA ALA A 336 23.34 3.48 5.68
C ALA A 336 23.20 3.19 7.17
N ILE A 337 23.73 4.06 8.05
CA ILE A 337 23.62 3.89 9.51
C ILE A 337 22.18 4.17 9.96
N ARG A 338 21.58 5.24 9.46
CA ARG A 338 20.18 5.54 9.77
C ARG A 338 19.23 4.53 9.14
N GLN A 339 19.55 4.08 7.93
CA GLN A 339 18.81 2.99 7.29
C GLN A 339 18.80 1.74 8.16
N GLU A 340 19.96 1.34 8.71
CA GLU A 340 20.08 0.21 9.65
C GLU A 340 19.16 0.36 10.86
N GLU A 341 19.19 1.52 11.51
CA GLU A 341 18.37 1.81 12.69
C GLU A 341 16.87 1.59 12.40
N MET A 342 16.39 2.12 11.26
CA MET A 342 15.00 1.98 10.86
C MET A 342 14.64 0.53 10.54
N LEU A 343 15.48 -0.18 9.77
CA LEU A 343 15.22 -1.56 9.38
C LEU A 343 15.25 -2.53 10.57
N VAL A 344 16.21 -2.37 11.49
CA VAL A 344 16.28 -3.19 12.71
C VAL A 344 15.02 -3.02 13.55
N LEU A 345 14.56 -1.78 13.73
CA LEU A 345 13.33 -1.52 14.47
C LEU A 345 12.10 -2.07 13.72
N ALA A 346 12.01 -1.88 12.41
CA ALA A 346 10.91 -2.39 11.59
C ALA A 346 10.75 -3.90 11.70
N VAL A 347 11.84 -4.69 11.54
CA VAL A 347 11.78 -6.15 11.67
C VAL A 347 11.47 -6.60 13.10
N SER A 348 11.78 -5.78 14.12
CA SER A 348 11.42 -6.09 15.51
C SER A 348 9.92 -5.96 15.77
N ILE A 349 9.24 -5.04 15.06
CA ILE A 349 7.80 -4.78 15.19
C ILE A 349 7.00 -5.78 14.33
N TYR A 350 7.43 -5.99 13.09
CA TYR A 350 6.72 -6.86 12.16
C TYR A 350 7.70 -7.79 11.42
N LYS A 351 7.75 -9.04 11.85
CA LYS A 351 8.72 -10.04 11.38
C LYS A 351 8.34 -10.73 10.07
N SER A 352 7.08 -10.59 9.62
CA SER A 352 6.54 -11.41 8.51
C SER A 352 6.74 -10.81 7.12
N ASP A 353 7.53 -9.74 6.97
CA ASP A 353 7.82 -9.11 5.69
C ASP A 353 9.24 -9.44 5.24
N VAL A 354 9.37 -10.42 4.34
CA VAL A 354 10.67 -10.87 3.82
C VAL A 354 11.45 -9.77 3.11
N ILE A 355 10.76 -8.84 2.46
CA ILE A 355 11.42 -7.75 1.70
C ILE A 355 12.21 -6.84 2.64
N VAL A 356 11.64 -6.52 3.81
CA VAL A 356 12.34 -5.68 4.79
C VAL A 356 13.54 -6.40 5.40
N TRP A 357 13.44 -7.71 5.60
CA TRP A 357 14.61 -8.52 5.98
C TRP A 357 15.70 -8.51 4.89
N GLN A 358 15.34 -8.64 3.62
CA GLN A 358 16.30 -8.54 2.51
C GLN A 358 17.00 -7.18 2.49
N PHE A 359 16.27 -6.07 2.69
CA PHE A 359 16.87 -4.74 2.83
C PHE A 359 17.82 -4.64 4.02
N LEU A 360 17.44 -5.21 5.17
CA LEU A 360 18.33 -5.24 6.35
C LEU A 360 19.62 -6.01 6.04
N LEU A 361 19.52 -7.17 5.41
CA LEU A 361 20.69 -7.97 5.06
C LEU A 361 21.59 -7.26 4.03
N ASP A 362 21.00 -6.59 3.05
CA ASP A 362 21.77 -5.79 2.08
C ASP A 362 22.46 -4.60 2.76
N ASN A 363 21.78 -3.91 3.65
CA ASN A 363 22.36 -2.83 4.45
C ASN A 363 23.53 -3.33 5.33
N GLN A 364 23.41 -4.49 5.98
CA GLN A 364 24.50 -5.07 6.76
C GLN A 364 25.71 -5.42 5.87
N LYS A 365 25.46 -5.90 4.66
CA LYS A 365 26.51 -6.14 3.65
C LYS A 365 27.20 -4.83 3.25
N GLN A 366 26.44 -3.77 2.98
CA GLN A 366 26.96 -2.44 2.63
C GLN A 366 27.84 -1.87 3.76
N LEU A 367 27.40 -1.99 5.00
CA LEU A 367 28.13 -1.58 6.20
C LEU A 367 29.29 -2.51 6.56
N ARG A 368 29.47 -3.62 5.86
CA ARG A 368 30.45 -4.68 6.14
C ARG A 368 30.34 -5.27 7.54
N LYS A 369 29.15 -5.28 8.10
CA LYS A 369 28.84 -5.85 9.44
C LYS A 369 28.54 -7.35 9.30
N TRP A 370 29.57 -8.14 9.01
CA TRP A 370 29.42 -9.54 8.64
C TRP A 370 28.84 -10.43 9.74
N ASN A 371 29.13 -10.14 11.03
CA ASN A 371 28.56 -10.88 12.15
C ASN A 371 27.05 -10.61 12.27
N GLU A 372 26.65 -9.35 12.14
CA GLU A 372 25.25 -8.93 12.17
C GLU A 372 24.49 -9.49 10.95
N LEU A 373 25.13 -9.47 9.75
CA LEU A 373 24.58 -10.07 8.55
C LEU A 373 24.24 -11.55 8.76
N VAL A 374 25.17 -12.32 9.33
CA VAL A 374 24.94 -13.73 9.63
C VAL A 374 23.89 -13.93 10.72
N LYS A 375 23.89 -13.10 11.75
CA LYS A 375 22.90 -13.15 12.83
C LYS A 375 21.48 -12.94 12.30
N TYR A 376 21.25 -11.83 11.61
CA TYR A 376 19.95 -11.52 11.02
C TYR A 376 19.57 -12.48 9.89
N GLY A 377 20.55 -12.93 9.09
CA GLY A 377 20.33 -13.91 8.05
C GLY A 377 19.83 -15.25 8.57
N ASN A 378 20.41 -15.77 9.66
CA ASN A 378 19.93 -17.00 10.27
C ASN A 378 18.50 -16.83 10.86
N GLU A 379 18.21 -15.69 11.51
CA GLU A 379 16.86 -15.39 11.97
C GLU A 379 15.85 -15.32 10.81
N ALA A 380 16.24 -14.69 9.70
CA ALA A 380 15.41 -14.59 8.51
C ALA A 380 15.18 -15.95 7.83
N ILE A 381 16.17 -16.86 7.80
CA ILE A 381 16.03 -18.24 7.28
C ILE A 381 14.98 -19.02 8.08
N GLU A 382 14.95 -18.87 9.41
CA GLU A 382 13.94 -19.52 10.25
C GLU A 382 12.51 -19.05 9.91
N LEU A 383 12.36 -17.79 9.54
CA LEU A 383 11.07 -17.19 9.17
C LEU A 383 10.68 -17.47 7.72
N PHE A 384 11.66 -17.48 6.83
CA PHE A 384 11.48 -17.58 5.37
C PHE A 384 12.36 -18.68 4.76
N PRO A 385 12.14 -19.95 5.11
CA PRO A 385 13.03 -21.05 4.71
C PRO A 385 13.05 -21.36 3.21
N THR A 386 12.23 -20.71 2.42
CA THR A 386 12.15 -20.87 0.96
C THR A 386 12.62 -19.64 0.18
N ASP A 387 13.08 -18.59 0.85
CA ASP A 387 13.54 -17.38 0.20
C ASP A 387 15.04 -17.44 -0.14
N ALA A 388 15.34 -17.53 -1.43
CA ALA A 388 16.71 -17.68 -1.92
C ALA A 388 17.61 -16.47 -1.61
N GLU A 389 17.09 -15.22 -1.65
CA GLU A 389 17.89 -14.01 -1.38
C GLU A 389 18.40 -14.00 0.06
N VAL A 390 17.60 -14.44 1.02
CA VAL A 390 18.01 -14.55 2.42
C VAL A 390 19.19 -15.50 2.57
N TYR A 391 19.14 -16.68 1.93
CA TYR A 391 20.26 -17.62 1.90
C TYR A 391 21.50 -17.04 1.22
N TYR A 392 21.31 -16.30 0.13
CA TYR A 392 22.40 -15.65 -0.58
C TYR A 392 23.18 -14.69 0.32
N HIS A 393 22.49 -13.76 0.96
CA HIS A 393 23.13 -12.79 1.86
C HIS A 393 23.78 -13.46 3.06
N THR A 394 23.14 -14.46 3.67
CA THR A 394 23.69 -15.23 4.78
C THR A 394 24.96 -15.98 4.37
N GLY A 395 24.94 -16.63 3.19
CA GLY A 395 26.08 -17.31 2.62
C GLY A 395 27.26 -16.38 2.34
N LEU A 396 26.99 -15.17 1.85
CA LEU A 396 28.03 -14.12 1.69
C LEU A 396 28.63 -13.71 3.04
N GLY A 397 27.80 -13.55 4.07
CA GLY A 397 28.28 -13.25 5.41
C GLY A 397 29.26 -14.31 5.92
N TYR A 398 28.90 -15.58 5.83
CA TYR A 398 29.78 -16.68 6.20
C TYR A 398 31.06 -16.74 5.35
N LEU A 399 30.98 -16.49 4.04
CA LEU A 399 32.15 -16.40 3.17
C LEU A 399 33.13 -15.32 3.65
N LYS A 400 32.63 -14.14 4.01
CA LYS A 400 33.45 -13.02 4.51
C LYS A 400 34.04 -13.29 5.90
N LEU A 401 33.34 -14.04 6.73
CA LEU A 401 33.84 -14.54 8.03
C LEU A 401 34.76 -15.76 7.89
N GLN A 402 35.01 -16.24 6.65
CA GLN A 402 35.84 -17.40 6.32
C GLN A 402 35.31 -18.75 6.86
N ASP A 403 34.04 -18.80 7.26
CA ASP A 403 33.33 -20.06 7.54
C ASP A 403 32.85 -20.69 6.22
N TYR A 404 33.82 -21.26 5.49
CA TYR A 404 33.55 -21.79 4.14
C TYR A 404 32.60 -22.98 4.13
N SER A 405 32.49 -23.71 5.25
CA SER A 405 31.56 -24.82 5.37
C SER A 405 30.11 -24.33 5.36
N LYS A 406 29.80 -23.38 6.24
CA LYS A 406 28.45 -22.79 6.31
C LYS A 406 28.14 -21.94 5.09
N ALA A 407 29.15 -21.23 4.55
CA ALA A 407 28.98 -20.50 3.30
C ALA A 407 28.53 -21.42 2.16
N THR A 408 29.18 -22.60 2.02
CA THR A 408 28.79 -23.59 1.00
C THR A 408 27.37 -24.10 1.24
N GLU A 409 27.04 -24.46 2.49
CA GLU A 409 25.71 -24.95 2.86
C GLU A 409 24.62 -23.94 2.49
N MET A 410 24.75 -22.69 2.91
CA MET A 410 23.77 -21.63 2.65
C MET A 410 23.66 -21.34 1.13
N LEU A 411 24.80 -21.21 0.44
CA LEU A 411 24.80 -20.91 -0.98
C LEU A 411 24.26 -22.06 -1.85
N VAL A 412 24.50 -23.31 -1.49
CA VAL A 412 23.93 -24.46 -2.22
C VAL A 412 22.43 -24.55 -1.96
N THR A 413 22.00 -24.46 -0.70
CA THR A 413 20.57 -24.49 -0.36
C THR A 413 19.81 -23.36 -1.07
N GLY A 414 20.32 -22.13 -0.99
CA GLY A 414 19.67 -20.98 -1.61
C GLY A 414 19.63 -21.08 -3.14
N ARG A 415 20.72 -21.55 -3.79
CA ARG A 415 20.76 -21.80 -5.23
C ARG A 415 19.64 -22.76 -5.67
N ASP A 416 19.45 -23.83 -4.93
CA ASP A 416 18.47 -24.87 -5.26
C ASP A 416 17.02 -24.41 -5.05
N LEU A 417 16.80 -23.30 -4.34
CA LEU A 417 15.51 -22.63 -4.18
C LEU A 417 15.19 -21.65 -5.33
N VAL A 418 16.19 -21.25 -6.14
CA VAL A 418 15.95 -20.31 -7.24
C VAL A 418 15.20 -21.00 -8.38
N MET A 419 14.02 -20.49 -8.73
CA MET A 419 13.21 -21.06 -9.82
C MET A 419 13.49 -20.39 -11.17
N GLU A 420 13.14 -19.14 -11.35
CA GLU A 420 13.21 -18.44 -12.65
C GLU A 420 13.94 -17.09 -12.52
N ASN A 421 15.16 -17.10 -11.96
CA ASN A 421 15.98 -15.90 -11.82
C ASN A 421 17.45 -16.20 -12.19
N PRO A 422 17.82 -16.13 -13.49
CA PRO A 422 19.18 -16.37 -13.94
C PRO A 422 20.22 -15.43 -13.32
N GLU A 423 19.84 -14.19 -13.03
CA GLU A 423 20.73 -13.22 -12.39
C GLU A 423 21.11 -13.68 -10.97
N LEU A 424 20.12 -14.08 -10.17
CA LEU A 424 20.35 -14.59 -8.83
C LEU A 424 21.13 -15.91 -8.86
N LEU A 425 20.84 -16.82 -9.80
CA LEU A 425 21.63 -18.04 -10.01
C LEU A 425 23.09 -17.73 -10.32
N SER A 426 23.33 -16.75 -11.19
CA SER A 426 24.69 -16.29 -11.50
C SER A 426 25.43 -15.78 -10.26
N ARG A 427 24.74 -15.04 -9.40
CA ARG A 427 25.29 -14.54 -8.14
C ARG A 427 25.66 -15.69 -7.19
N PHE A 428 24.82 -16.71 -7.06
CA PHE A 428 25.10 -17.90 -6.26
C PHE A 428 26.32 -18.67 -6.79
N TYR A 429 26.35 -18.96 -8.08
CA TYR A 429 27.47 -19.68 -8.70
C TYR A 429 28.77 -18.89 -8.56
N SER A 430 28.79 -17.58 -8.76
CA SER A 430 29.97 -16.73 -8.56
C SER A 430 30.49 -16.79 -7.12
N SER A 431 29.59 -16.79 -6.15
CA SER A 431 29.93 -16.87 -4.73
C SER A 431 30.47 -18.26 -4.37
N LEU A 432 29.84 -19.34 -4.86
CA LEU A 432 30.32 -20.71 -4.71
C LEU A 432 31.70 -20.88 -5.34
N GLY A 433 31.95 -20.35 -6.54
CA GLY A 433 33.27 -20.33 -7.18
C GLY A 433 34.32 -19.70 -6.28
N SER A 434 33.98 -18.59 -5.61
CA SER A 434 34.88 -17.93 -4.65
C SER A 434 35.13 -18.79 -3.41
N VAL A 435 34.14 -19.48 -2.87
CA VAL A 435 34.31 -20.45 -1.76
C VAL A 435 35.18 -21.60 -2.17
N TYR A 436 34.97 -22.20 -3.35
CA TYR A 436 35.75 -23.33 -3.84
C TYR A 436 37.20 -22.94 -4.12
N PHE A 437 37.44 -21.71 -4.62
CA PHE A 437 38.82 -21.20 -4.73
C PHE A 437 39.52 -21.15 -3.36
N LYS A 438 38.88 -20.57 -2.35
CA LYS A 438 39.42 -20.44 -0.99
C LYS A 438 39.64 -21.79 -0.31
N THR A 439 38.90 -22.83 -0.69
CA THR A 439 39.02 -24.19 -0.17
C THR A 439 39.88 -25.11 -1.06
N ASN A 440 40.64 -24.55 -2.03
CA ASN A 440 41.51 -25.26 -2.98
C ASN A 440 40.78 -26.31 -3.83
N LYS A 441 39.48 -26.17 -4.10
CA LYS A 441 38.68 -27.03 -4.96
C LYS A 441 38.59 -26.40 -6.35
N TRP A 442 39.71 -26.52 -7.12
CA TRP A 442 39.80 -25.80 -8.41
C TRP A 442 38.77 -26.26 -9.46
N PRO A 443 38.54 -27.57 -9.68
CA PRO A 443 37.56 -28.01 -10.68
C PRO A 443 36.14 -27.43 -10.38
N GLU A 444 35.72 -27.47 -9.13
CA GLU A 444 34.43 -26.94 -8.70
C GLU A 444 34.37 -25.39 -8.78
N CYS A 445 35.52 -24.75 -8.56
CA CYS A 445 35.63 -23.29 -8.72
C CYS A 445 35.43 -22.90 -10.20
N GLU A 446 36.14 -23.55 -11.12
CA GLU A 446 36.07 -23.29 -12.56
C GLU A 446 34.65 -23.54 -13.08
N GLU A 447 34.07 -24.70 -12.77
CA GLU A 447 32.70 -25.06 -13.15
C GLU A 447 31.69 -24.01 -12.63
N SER A 448 31.84 -23.59 -11.37
CA SER A 448 30.91 -22.59 -10.77
C SER A 448 30.98 -21.26 -11.50
N PHE A 449 32.16 -20.74 -11.84
CA PHE A 449 32.25 -19.49 -12.59
C PHE A 449 31.73 -19.63 -14.03
N GLU A 450 31.95 -20.77 -14.67
CA GLU A 450 31.38 -21.03 -15.99
C GLU A 450 29.86 -21.08 -15.94
N GLN A 451 29.26 -21.73 -14.94
CA GLN A 451 27.83 -21.72 -14.72
C GLN A 451 27.32 -20.30 -14.42
N ALA A 452 28.03 -19.50 -13.62
CA ALA A 452 27.66 -18.12 -13.37
C ALA A 452 27.54 -17.30 -14.66
N LEU A 453 28.49 -17.45 -15.57
CA LEU A 453 28.53 -16.74 -16.85
C LEU A 453 27.57 -17.31 -17.90
N ILE A 454 27.17 -18.59 -17.78
CA ILE A 454 26.08 -19.18 -18.58
C ILE A 454 24.75 -18.56 -18.16
N GLN A 455 24.52 -18.41 -16.85
CA GLN A 455 23.27 -17.82 -16.34
C GLN A 455 23.16 -16.31 -16.61
N ASN A 456 24.25 -15.58 -16.40
CA ASN A 456 24.34 -14.15 -16.71
C ASN A 456 25.74 -13.82 -17.25
N PRO A 457 25.91 -13.72 -18.58
CA PRO A 457 27.17 -13.35 -19.20
C PRO A 457 27.71 -11.97 -18.78
N ASP A 458 26.82 -11.09 -18.35
CA ASP A 458 27.12 -9.70 -17.98
C ASP A 458 27.37 -9.53 -16.47
N ASN A 459 27.49 -10.63 -15.72
CA ASN A 459 27.85 -10.55 -14.30
C ASN A 459 29.33 -10.10 -14.16
N ALA A 460 29.52 -8.78 -14.11
CA ALA A 460 30.84 -8.16 -14.05
C ALA A 460 31.67 -8.62 -12.83
N THR A 461 31.03 -8.90 -11.70
CA THR A 461 31.70 -9.45 -10.51
C THR A 461 32.19 -10.88 -10.75
N ALA A 462 31.38 -11.73 -11.39
CA ALA A 462 31.80 -13.09 -11.75
C ALA A 462 32.94 -13.06 -12.74
N LEU A 463 32.86 -12.23 -13.79
CA LEU A 463 33.91 -12.03 -14.79
C LEU A 463 35.23 -11.63 -14.10
N ASN A 464 35.20 -10.59 -13.27
CA ASN A 464 36.38 -10.11 -12.57
C ASN A 464 37.01 -11.20 -11.66
N ASN A 465 36.19 -11.82 -10.81
CA ASN A 465 36.70 -12.80 -9.85
C ASN A 465 37.26 -14.03 -10.55
N TYR A 466 36.62 -14.51 -11.61
CA TYR A 466 37.10 -15.62 -12.37
C TYR A 466 38.46 -15.31 -13.04
N ALA A 467 38.54 -14.16 -13.70
CA ALA A 467 39.78 -13.68 -14.32
C ALA A 467 40.92 -13.55 -13.30
N TYR A 468 40.63 -12.99 -12.12
CA TYR A 468 41.59 -12.85 -11.05
C TYR A 468 42.09 -14.20 -10.51
N TYR A 469 41.20 -15.19 -10.32
CA TYR A 469 41.61 -16.51 -9.83
C TYR A 469 42.41 -17.33 -10.89
N LEU A 470 42.07 -17.19 -12.17
CA LEU A 470 42.89 -17.73 -13.25
C LEU A 470 44.30 -17.13 -13.24
N ALA A 471 44.41 -15.82 -13.02
CA ALA A 471 45.70 -15.13 -12.95
C ALA A 471 46.51 -15.52 -11.72
N LEU A 472 45.89 -15.69 -10.56
CA LEU A 472 46.54 -16.18 -9.35
C LEU A 472 47.10 -17.61 -9.53
N LYS A 473 46.37 -18.45 -10.26
CA LYS A 473 46.82 -19.80 -10.61
C LYS A 473 47.84 -19.82 -11.76
N LYS A 474 48.04 -18.71 -12.46
CA LYS A 474 48.86 -18.56 -13.66
C LYS A 474 48.47 -19.52 -14.81
N ILE A 475 47.18 -19.78 -14.92
CA ILE A 475 46.62 -20.67 -15.96
C ILE A 475 45.67 -19.89 -16.86
N GLN A 476 45.52 -20.32 -18.09
CA GLN A 476 44.56 -19.74 -19.05
C GLN A 476 44.62 -18.21 -19.13
N LEU A 477 45.79 -17.59 -19.05
CA LEU A 477 45.96 -16.14 -18.98
C LEU A 477 45.32 -15.37 -20.16
N ASP A 478 45.21 -16.00 -21.34
CA ASP A 478 44.53 -15.40 -22.50
C ASP A 478 43.02 -15.37 -22.30
N LYS A 479 42.43 -16.43 -21.73
CA LYS A 479 41.03 -16.45 -21.33
C LYS A 479 40.75 -15.39 -20.24
N ALA A 480 41.60 -15.34 -19.21
CA ALA A 480 41.52 -14.34 -18.14
C ALA A 480 41.58 -12.91 -18.71
N MET A 481 42.46 -12.68 -19.68
CA MET A 481 42.56 -11.38 -20.35
C MET A 481 41.27 -10.99 -21.07
N GLY A 482 40.71 -11.88 -21.88
CA GLY A 482 39.44 -11.60 -22.58
C GLY A 482 38.30 -11.32 -21.63
N ILE A 483 38.19 -12.10 -20.54
CA ILE A 483 37.16 -11.97 -19.53
C ILE A 483 37.25 -10.61 -18.79
N VAL A 484 38.46 -10.24 -18.33
CA VAL A 484 38.62 -8.98 -17.59
C VAL A 484 38.46 -7.76 -18.47
N GLN A 485 38.88 -7.82 -19.74
CA GLN A 485 38.65 -6.73 -20.69
C GLN A 485 37.16 -6.48 -20.91
N TYR A 486 36.35 -7.55 -20.93
CA TYR A 486 34.91 -7.41 -21.01
C TYR A 486 34.33 -6.76 -19.73
N ALA A 487 34.76 -7.20 -18.55
CA ALA A 487 34.36 -6.57 -17.29
C ALA A 487 34.73 -5.08 -17.24
N VAL A 488 35.94 -4.71 -17.65
CA VAL A 488 36.39 -3.32 -17.72
C VAL A 488 35.58 -2.51 -18.75
N SER A 489 35.21 -3.12 -19.90
CA SER A 489 34.39 -2.43 -20.90
C SER A 489 32.98 -2.05 -20.37
N MET A 490 32.44 -2.84 -19.46
CA MET A 490 31.16 -2.57 -18.80
C MET A 490 31.26 -1.47 -17.72
N GLN A 491 32.40 -1.44 -17.00
CA GLN A 491 32.67 -0.46 -15.93
C GLN A 491 34.11 0.09 -16.04
N PRO A 492 34.36 1.03 -16.93
CA PRO A 492 35.73 1.51 -17.24
C PRO A 492 36.46 2.18 -16.08
N ASP A 493 35.70 2.72 -15.12
CA ASP A 493 36.23 3.44 -13.95
C ASP A 493 36.17 2.58 -12.66
N ASN A 494 35.98 1.26 -12.78
CA ASN A 494 36.02 0.38 -11.63
C ASN A 494 37.47 0.02 -11.28
N ALA A 495 37.98 0.57 -10.19
CA ALA A 495 39.38 0.38 -9.75
C ALA A 495 39.75 -1.09 -9.56
N ILE A 496 38.82 -1.92 -9.05
CA ILE A 496 39.09 -3.35 -8.80
C ILE A 496 39.25 -4.13 -10.12
N TYR A 497 38.44 -3.79 -11.14
CA TYR A 497 38.53 -4.44 -12.45
C TYR A 497 39.79 -4.01 -13.20
N LEU A 498 40.16 -2.74 -13.07
CA LEU A 498 41.43 -2.22 -13.61
C LEU A 498 42.64 -2.85 -12.92
N ASP A 499 42.58 -3.10 -11.62
CA ASP A 499 43.61 -3.81 -10.87
C ASP A 499 43.77 -5.24 -11.37
N THR A 500 42.66 -6.00 -11.45
CA THR A 500 42.68 -7.37 -11.99
C THR A 500 43.24 -7.39 -13.41
N TYR A 501 42.90 -6.43 -14.25
CA TYR A 501 43.44 -6.31 -15.60
C TYR A 501 44.96 -6.06 -15.57
N GLY A 502 45.39 -5.13 -14.74
CA GLY A 502 46.84 -4.85 -14.53
C GLY A 502 47.59 -6.06 -14.00
N PHE A 503 47.00 -6.79 -13.04
CA PHE A 503 47.58 -8.01 -12.49
C PHE A 503 47.71 -9.13 -13.54
N ILE A 504 46.74 -9.33 -14.42
CA ILE A 504 46.82 -10.29 -15.54
C ILE A 504 47.92 -9.87 -16.51
N LEU A 505 48.04 -8.60 -16.85
CA LEU A 505 49.12 -8.07 -17.67
C LEU A 505 50.50 -8.32 -17.04
N PHE A 506 50.60 -8.14 -15.70
CA PHE A 506 51.79 -8.46 -14.94
C PHE A 506 52.15 -9.95 -15.06
N GLN A 507 51.19 -10.86 -14.85
CA GLN A 507 51.42 -12.31 -15.00
C GLN A 507 51.84 -12.71 -16.44
N LYS A 508 51.36 -11.97 -17.44
CA LYS A 508 51.78 -12.11 -18.85
C LYS A 508 53.13 -11.42 -19.16
N LYS A 509 53.79 -10.87 -18.14
CA LYS A 509 55.06 -10.13 -18.25
C LYS A 509 54.97 -8.86 -19.12
N GLN A 510 53.77 -8.32 -19.30
CA GLN A 510 53.52 -7.06 -20.02
C GLN A 510 53.55 -5.87 -19.03
N TYR A 511 54.65 -5.71 -18.34
CA TYR A 511 54.79 -4.83 -17.18
C TYR A 511 54.48 -3.37 -17.49
N GLN A 512 54.84 -2.87 -18.69
CA GLN A 512 54.55 -1.49 -19.09
C GLN A 512 53.03 -1.26 -19.20
N ASN A 513 52.31 -2.21 -19.79
CA ASN A 513 50.84 -2.14 -19.90
C ASN A 513 50.19 -2.34 -18.55
N ALA A 514 50.74 -3.17 -17.67
CA ALA A 514 50.27 -3.39 -16.32
C ALA A 514 50.28 -2.07 -15.53
N VAL A 515 51.40 -1.33 -15.56
CA VAL A 515 51.53 -0.03 -14.89
C VAL A 515 50.45 0.95 -15.35
N VAL A 516 50.13 1.00 -16.64
CA VAL A 516 49.09 1.92 -17.16
C VAL A 516 47.71 1.66 -16.53
N GLN A 517 47.33 0.38 -16.38
CA GLN A 517 46.03 0.04 -15.77
C GLN A 517 46.07 0.23 -14.26
N LEU A 518 47.14 -0.12 -13.61
CA LEU A 518 47.31 -0.02 -12.16
C LEU A 518 47.44 1.43 -11.69
N GLU A 519 48.06 2.33 -12.48
CA GLU A 519 48.05 3.78 -12.19
C GLU A 519 46.64 4.36 -12.26
N LYS A 520 45.82 3.92 -13.24
CA LYS A 520 44.40 4.31 -13.30
C LYS A 520 43.66 3.81 -12.07
N ALA A 521 43.81 2.52 -11.71
CA ALA A 521 43.19 1.93 -10.53
C ALA A 521 43.56 2.69 -9.25
N ALA A 522 44.86 2.95 -9.05
CA ALA A 522 45.36 3.70 -7.89
C ALA A 522 44.93 5.17 -7.89
N GLY A 523 44.69 5.77 -9.05
CA GLY A 523 44.12 7.12 -9.18
C GLY A 523 42.69 7.19 -8.72
N ILE A 524 41.89 6.12 -8.94
CA ILE A 524 40.49 6.04 -8.52
C ILE A 524 40.38 5.62 -7.05
N LEU A 525 41.15 4.62 -6.63
CA LEU A 525 41.13 4.05 -5.28
C LEU A 525 42.54 4.00 -4.67
N SER A 526 43.02 5.15 -4.23
CA SER A 526 44.38 5.34 -3.69
C SER A 526 44.61 4.71 -2.29
N THR A 527 43.54 4.23 -1.65
CA THR A 527 43.54 3.63 -0.29
C THR A 527 43.39 2.11 -0.31
N ASP A 528 43.59 1.46 -1.46
CA ASP A 528 43.61 0.01 -1.58
C ASP A 528 45.04 -0.53 -1.57
N GLN A 529 45.31 -1.44 -0.62
CA GLN A 529 46.64 -2.01 -0.39
C GLN A 529 47.05 -2.91 -1.55
N GLU A 530 46.15 -3.73 -2.11
CA GLU A 530 46.43 -4.70 -3.13
C GLU A 530 46.78 -4.02 -4.46
N ILE A 531 46.03 -2.97 -4.82
CA ILE A 531 46.32 -2.13 -6.01
C ILE A 531 47.70 -1.51 -5.92
N LEU A 532 48.05 -0.94 -4.76
CA LEU A 532 49.37 -0.32 -4.56
C LEU A 532 50.50 -1.37 -4.56
N GLU A 533 50.27 -2.57 -4.05
CA GLU A 533 51.23 -3.66 -4.09
C GLU A 533 51.47 -4.12 -5.54
N HIS A 534 50.42 -4.39 -6.33
CA HIS A 534 50.53 -4.79 -7.73
C HIS A 534 51.20 -3.70 -8.57
N LEU A 535 50.94 -2.43 -8.31
CA LEU A 535 51.59 -1.31 -8.98
C LEU A 535 53.08 -1.26 -8.64
N GLY A 536 53.44 -1.42 -7.37
CA GLY A 536 54.84 -1.48 -6.92
C GLY A 536 55.60 -2.66 -7.56
N ASP A 537 54.99 -3.83 -7.59
CA ASP A 537 55.56 -5.02 -8.25
C ASP A 537 55.82 -4.76 -9.75
N SER A 538 54.87 -4.11 -10.41
CA SER A 538 54.97 -3.79 -11.83
C SER A 538 56.08 -2.76 -12.12
N TYR A 539 56.24 -1.75 -11.29
CA TYR A 539 57.37 -0.81 -11.39
C TYR A 539 58.70 -1.46 -11.13
N PHE A 540 58.75 -2.37 -10.14
CA PHE A 540 60.01 -3.10 -9.87
C PHE A 540 60.44 -3.93 -11.07
N MET A 541 59.51 -4.66 -11.70
CA MET A 541 59.81 -5.45 -12.89
C MET A 541 60.24 -4.62 -14.11
N LEU A 542 59.92 -3.32 -14.14
CA LEU A 542 60.42 -2.34 -15.13
C LEU A 542 61.76 -1.70 -14.74
N GLY A 543 62.36 -2.09 -13.61
CA GLY A 543 63.59 -1.50 -13.09
C GLY A 543 63.40 -0.14 -12.40
N ASN A 544 62.21 0.29 -12.12
CA ASN A 544 61.94 1.53 -11.40
C ASN A 544 61.79 1.29 -9.89
N GLU A 545 62.91 1.02 -9.24
CA GLU A 545 62.97 0.69 -7.82
C GLU A 545 62.42 1.83 -6.92
N VAL A 546 62.59 3.09 -7.33
CA VAL A 546 62.15 4.23 -6.54
C VAL A 546 60.61 4.24 -6.43
N LYS A 547 59.93 4.17 -7.57
CA LYS A 547 58.45 4.12 -7.60
C LYS A 547 57.92 2.82 -6.95
N ALA A 548 58.62 1.70 -7.13
CA ALA A 548 58.23 0.45 -6.50
C ALA A 548 58.22 0.57 -4.97
N LEU A 549 59.30 1.11 -4.38
CA LEU A 549 59.40 1.35 -2.94
C LEU A 549 58.35 2.37 -2.45
N GLU A 550 58.06 3.40 -3.20
CA GLU A 550 56.98 4.36 -2.86
C GLU A 550 55.61 3.66 -2.76
N CYS A 551 55.26 2.83 -3.76
CA CYS A 551 54.00 2.12 -3.76
C CYS A 551 53.92 1.09 -2.63
N TRP A 552 54.96 0.26 -2.43
CA TRP A 552 55.00 -0.73 -1.35
C TRP A 552 54.97 -0.08 0.05
N ASN A 553 55.61 1.07 0.27
CA ASN A 553 55.51 1.80 1.54
C ASN A 553 54.08 2.35 1.77
N LYS A 554 53.42 2.91 0.75
CA LYS A 554 52.03 3.30 0.85
C LYS A 554 51.12 2.12 1.16
N ALA A 555 51.28 0.99 0.50
CA ALA A 555 50.55 -0.24 0.77
C ALA A 555 50.79 -0.75 2.21
N LEU A 556 52.03 -0.66 2.72
CA LEU A 556 52.36 -1.09 4.07
C LEU A 556 51.75 -0.16 5.14
N ILE A 557 51.60 1.12 4.87
CA ILE A 557 50.87 2.07 5.76
C ILE A 557 49.44 1.62 5.90
N LEU A 558 48.80 1.16 4.83
CA LEU A 558 47.41 0.70 4.85
C LEU A 558 47.27 -0.67 5.56
N ASN A 559 48.26 -1.53 5.46
CA ASN A 559 48.30 -2.83 6.14
C ASN A 559 49.65 -3.06 6.83
N PRO A 560 49.88 -2.51 8.04
CA PRO A 560 51.15 -2.61 8.76
C PRO A 560 51.55 -4.02 9.16
N THR A 561 50.66 -4.97 9.09
CA THR A 561 50.92 -6.38 9.46
C THR A 561 51.37 -7.26 8.28
N HIS A 562 51.32 -6.73 7.06
CA HIS A 562 51.64 -7.50 5.84
C HIS A 562 53.11 -7.88 5.75
N SER A 563 53.44 -9.14 6.07
CA SER A 563 54.81 -9.63 6.20
C SER A 563 55.59 -9.59 4.88
N LYS A 564 54.98 -10.03 3.76
CA LYS A 564 55.62 -10.01 2.44
C LYS A 564 55.98 -8.61 1.96
N LEU A 565 55.11 -7.60 2.19
CA LEU A 565 55.42 -6.21 1.86
C LEU A 565 56.63 -5.69 2.66
N LYS A 566 56.72 -6.01 3.95
CA LYS A 566 57.90 -5.68 4.76
C LYS A 566 59.15 -6.29 4.19
N GLU A 567 59.08 -7.55 3.74
CA GLU A 567 60.19 -8.24 3.17
C GLU A 567 60.61 -7.65 1.81
N LYS A 568 59.65 -7.33 0.91
CA LYS A 568 59.89 -6.62 -0.38
C LYS A 568 60.64 -5.30 -0.17
N ILE A 569 60.20 -4.50 0.83
CA ILE A 569 60.80 -3.21 1.15
C ILE A 569 62.23 -3.39 1.72
N ASN A 570 62.40 -4.29 2.71
CA ASN A 570 63.68 -4.51 3.36
C ASN A 570 64.75 -5.06 2.44
N GLN A 571 64.37 -6.00 1.57
CA GLN A 571 65.29 -6.63 0.63
C GLN A 571 65.40 -5.84 -0.68
N LYS A 572 64.56 -4.83 -0.87
CA LYS A 572 64.42 -4.08 -2.15
C LYS A 572 64.31 -5.04 -3.34
N LYS A 573 63.45 -6.05 -3.21
CA LYS A 573 63.33 -7.12 -4.19
C LYS A 573 61.85 -7.54 -4.30
N PHE A 574 61.46 -7.92 -5.53
CA PHE A 574 60.18 -8.58 -5.75
C PHE A 574 60.18 -9.96 -5.07
N ILE A 575 59.15 -10.21 -4.31
CA ILE A 575 58.86 -11.48 -3.61
C ILE A 575 57.45 -11.88 -3.99
N GLU A 576 57.36 -13.02 -4.62
CA GLU A 576 56.10 -13.53 -5.13
C GLU A 576 55.10 -13.95 -4.05
#